data_c4f6fb403cd708e91feeeb1562b91ce0
#
_entry.id   c4f6fb403cd708e91feeeb1562b91ce0
#
_cell.length_a   1.000
_cell.length_b   1.000
_cell.length_c   1.000
_cell.angle_alpha   90.00
_cell.angle_beta   90.00
_cell.angle_gamma   90.00
#
_symmetry.space_group_name_H-M   'P 1'
#
loop_
_entity.id
_entity.type
_entity.pdbx_description
1 polymer ?
#
loop_
_entity_poly.entity_id
_entity_poly.type
_entity_poly.pdbx_seq_one_letter_code
_entity_poly.pdbx_strand_id
1 'polypeptide(L)'
;MKRNMIMVAGLFMVMLMSGCGYNTMQANEEAVIASWGDVESAYQRRNDLIPNLVEVVKGYAKHEADTLKAVTEARASVGGMKVSKELINDPQAMAKFQQAQGQMSGALSRLMVVAEKYPDLKANQNFLD
;
A
#
# COMPACT_ATOMS: atom_id res chain seq x y z
N MET A 1 -19.41 -56.12 17.69
CA MET A 1 -19.66 -55.58 16.34
C MET A 1 -20.32 -54.19 16.39
N LYS A 2 -21.50 -53.98 17.02
CA LYS A 2 -22.20 -52.67 17.05
C LYS A 2 -21.36 -51.53 17.61
N ARG A 3 -20.57 -51.77 18.69
CA ARG A 3 -19.69 -50.73 19.31
C ARG A 3 -18.58 -50.23 18.37
N ASN A 4 -17.97 -51.12 17.60
CA ASN A 4 -16.93 -50.75 16.63
C ASN A 4 -17.51 -50.01 15.41
N MET A 5 -18.73 -50.36 15.02
CA MET A 5 -19.45 -49.71 13.94
C MET A 5 -19.83 -48.26 14.28
N ILE A 6 -20.21 -48.00 15.54
CA ILE A 6 -20.51 -46.67 16.04
C ILE A 6 -19.22 -45.83 16.09
N MET A 7 -18.09 -46.38 16.51
CA MET A 7 -16.80 -45.67 16.54
C MET A 7 -16.34 -45.31 15.11
N VAL A 8 -16.48 -46.22 14.15
CA VAL A 8 -16.12 -45.94 12.73
C VAL A 8 -17.04 -44.89 12.13
N ALA A 9 -18.34 -44.92 12.42
CA ALA A 9 -19.28 -43.89 11.95
C ALA A 9 -18.99 -42.52 12.56
N GLY A 10 -18.63 -42.46 13.86
CA GLY A 10 -18.21 -41.23 14.53
C GLY A 10 -16.92 -40.64 13.93
N LEU A 11 -15.92 -41.47 13.65
CA LEU A 11 -14.69 -41.06 13.01
C LEU A 11 -14.91 -40.52 11.60
N PHE A 12 -15.81 -41.16 10.85
CA PHE A 12 -16.20 -40.74 9.50
C PHE A 12 -16.95 -39.37 9.51
N MET A 13 -17.81 -39.17 10.51
CA MET A 13 -18.54 -37.91 10.69
C MET A 13 -17.62 -36.76 11.05
N VAL A 14 -16.59 -36.98 11.85
CA VAL A 14 -15.54 -35.94 12.16
C VAL A 14 -14.73 -35.59 10.93
N MET A 15 -14.39 -36.57 10.08
CA MET A 15 -13.71 -36.32 8.79
C MET A 15 -14.54 -35.48 7.83
N LEU A 16 -15.85 -35.63 7.80
CA LEU A 16 -16.74 -34.87 6.93
C LEU A 16 -16.88 -33.39 7.38
N MET A 17 -16.74 -33.08 8.66
CA MET A 17 -16.82 -31.74 9.19
C MET A 17 -15.57 -30.93 8.92
N SER A 18 -14.43 -31.50 8.65
CA SER A 18 -13.16 -30.80 8.40
C SER A 18 -13.10 -30.09 7.03
N GLY A 19 -13.99 -30.37 6.10
CA GLY A 19 -13.96 -29.82 4.75
C GLY A 19 -14.63 -28.46 4.56
N CYS A 20 -15.49 -28.02 5.47
CA CYS A 20 -16.32 -26.82 5.26
C CYS A 20 -15.58 -25.48 5.34
N GLY A 21 -14.39 -25.41 5.96
CA GLY A 21 -13.63 -24.16 6.13
C GLY A 21 -12.62 -23.89 5.01
N TYR A 22 -12.16 -24.93 4.30
CA TYR A 22 -11.05 -24.80 3.34
C TYR A 22 -11.38 -23.88 2.16
N ASN A 23 -12.53 -24.03 1.56
CA ASN A 23 -12.95 -23.20 0.43
C ASN A 23 -13.10 -21.72 0.81
N THR A 24 -13.57 -21.44 2.04
CA THR A 24 -13.70 -20.05 2.53
C THR A 24 -12.33 -19.43 2.79
N MET A 25 -11.37 -20.19 3.29
CA MET A 25 -10.00 -19.72 3.50
C MET A 25 -9.32 -19.39 2.16
N GLN A 26 -9.44 -20.26 1.17
CA GLN A 26 -8.93 -20.03 -0.19
C GLN A 26 -9.55 -18.78 -0.82
N ALA A 27 -10.87 -18.64 -0.75
CA ALA A 27 -11.55 -17.45 -1.29
C ALA A 27 -11.11 -16.15 -0.59
N ASN A 28 -10.91 -16.19 0.72
CA ASN A 28 -10.42 -15.04 1.48
C ASN A 28 -8.95 -14.70 1.12
N GLU A 29 -8.10 -15.70 0.94
CA GLU A 29 -6.71 -15.51 0.51
C GLU A 29 -6.65 -14.85 -0.87
N GLU A 30 -7.42 -15.33 -1.84
CA GLU A 30 -7.50 -14.74 -3.17
C GLU A 30 -8.05 -13.31 -3.12
N ALA A 31 -9.05 -13.04 -2.29
CA ALA A 31 -9.59 -11.69 -2.10
C ALA A 31 -8.55 -10.73 -1.52
N VAL A 32 -7.74 -11.18 -0.56
CA VAL A 32 -6.62 -10.39 0.00
C VAL A 32 -5.58 -10.10 -1.08
N ILE A 33 -5.19 -11.10 -1.87
CA ILE A 33 -4.21 -10.93 -2.96
C ILE A 33 -4.74 -9.96 -4.03
N ALA A 34 -6.01 -10.06 -4.41
CA ALA A 34 -6.63 -9.15 -5.36
C ALA A 34 -6.65 -7.70 -4.84
N SER A 35 -7.10 -7.50 -3.59
CA SER A 35 -7.10 -6.19 -2.94
C SER A 35 -5.69 -5.60 -2.80
N TRP A 36 -4.68 -6.45 -2.62
CA TRP A 36 -3.28 -6.02 -2.59
C TRP A 36 -2.81 -5.51 -3.94
N GLY A 37 -3.27 -6.09 -5.05
CA GLY A 37 -3.00 -5.59 -6.41
C GLY A 37 -3.51 -4.16 -6.62
N ASP A 38 -4.67 -3.82 -6.07
CA ASP A 38 -5.21 -2.45 -6.10
C ASP A 38 -4.33 -1.49 -5.27
N VAL A 39 -3.88 -1.95 -4.10
CA VAL A 39 -2.96 -1.19 -3.24
C VAL A 39 -1.63 -0.94 -3.94
N GLU A 40 -1.03 -1.97 -4.55
CA GLU A 40 0.22 -1.87 -5.32
C GLU A 40 0.08 -0.83 -6.45
N SER A 41 -0.99 -0.92 -7.23
CA SER A 41 -1.29 0.00 -8.33
C SER A 41 -1.45 1.44 -7.84
N ALA A 42 -2.13 1.65 -6.71
CA ALA A 42 -2.31 2.98 -6.12
C ALA A 42 -0.98 3.59 -5.65
N TYR A 43 -0.11 2.78 -5.02
CA TYR A 43 1.20 3.24 -4.60
C TYR A 43 2.14 3.54 -5.78
N GLN A 44 2.11 2.71 -6.82
CA GLN A 44 2.87 2.96 -8.03
C GLN A 44 2.43 4.27 -8.69
N ARG A 45 1.14 4.45 -8.90
CA ARG A 45 0.59 5.69 -9.45
C ARG A 45 1.01 6.92 -8.63
N ARG A 46 0.90 6.84 -7.29
CA ARG A 46 1.36 7.91 -6.40
C ARG A 46 2.84 8.24 -6.62
N ASN A 47 3.70 7.23 -6.70
CA ASN A 47 5.15 7.41 -6.90
C ASN A 47 5.47 8.02 -8.26
N ASP A 48 4.69 7.70 -9.29
CA ASP A 48 4.88 8.19 -10.66
C ASP A 48 4.41 9.64 -10.83
N LEU A 49 3.43 10.09 -10.04
CA LEU A 49 2.92 11.46 -10.07
C LEU A 49 3.84 12.46 -9.35
N ILE A 50 4.65 12.03 -8.39
CA ILE A 50 5.50 12.91 -7.58
C ILE A 50 6.49 13.73 -8.39
N PRO A 51 7.20 13.22 -9.43
CA PRO A 51 8.10 14.03 -10.25
C PRO A 51 7.40 15.21 -10.92
N ASN A 52 6.21 14.98 -11.46
CA ASN A 52 5.42 16.02 -12.11
C ASN A 52 5.03 17.09 -11.09
N LEU A 53 4.59 16.68 -9.91
CA LEU A 53 4.26 17.58 -8.81
C LEU A 53 5.47 18.42 -8.39
N VAL A 54 6.64 17.81 -8.24
CA VAL A 54 7.90 18.51 -7.89
C VAL A 54 8.26 19.55 -8.96
N GLU A 55 8.15 19.23 -10.24
CA GLU A 55 8.45 20.15 -11.33
C GLU A 55 7.47 21.34 -11.38
N VAL A 56 6.18 21.09 -11.16
CA VAL A 56 5.18 22.15 -11.06
C VAL A 56 5.54 23.10 -9.89
N VAL A 57 5.82 22.55 -8.71
CA VAL A 57 6.14 23.37 -7.52
C VAL A 57 7.43 24.16 -7.72
N LYS A 58 8.46 23.60 -8.35
CA LYS A 58 9.71 24.32 -8.68
C LYS A 58 9.46 25.56 -9.51
N GLY A 59 8.48 25.54 -10.41
CA GLY A 59 8.13 26.71 -11.23
C GLY A 59 7.65 27.90 -10.41
N TYR A 60 6.98 27.69 -9.30
CA TYR A 60 6.35 28.70 -8.48
C TYR A 60 7.10 28.99 -7.17
N ALA A 61 7.69 27.97 -6.56
CA ALA A 61 8.24 28.01 -5.21
C ALA A 61 9.74 27.63 -5.18
N LYS A 62 10.56 28.35 -5.96
CA LYS A 62 12.00 28.09 -6.11
C LYS A 62 12.78 28.19 -4.79
N HIS A 63 12.27 28.94 -3.81
CA HIS A 63 12.92 29.13 -2.51
C HIS A 63 12.64 28.00 -1.52
N GLU A 64 11.76 27.05 -1.85
CA GLU A 64 11.37 25.94 -0.99
C GLU A 64 12.20 24.67 -1.29
N ALA A 65 13.49 24.83 -1.54
CA ALA A 65 14.40 23.78 -1.97
C ALA A 65 14.45 22.59 -1.00
N ASP A 66 14.40 22.85 0.31
CA ASP A 66 14.44 21.82 1.35
C ASP A 66 13.19 20.91 1.32
N THR A 67 12.02 21.51 1.10
CA THR A 67 10.76 20.77 0.99
C THR A 67 10.76 19.90 -0.26
N LEU A 68 11.21 20.44 -1.40
CA LEU A 68 11.32 19.70 -2.66
C LEU A 68 12.33 18.55 -2.55
N LYS A 69 13.47 18.79 -1.90
CA LYS A 69 14.48 17.77 -1.62
C LYS A 69 13.89 16.64 -0.76
N ALA A 70 13.19 16.98 0.32
CA ALA A 70 12.57 15.99 1.21
C ALA A 70 11.56 15.11 0.47
N VAL A 71 10.76 15.65 -0.45
CA VAL A 71 9.83 14.89 -1.27
C VAL A 71 10.58 13.95 -2.22
N THR A 72 11.65 14.42 -2.85
CA THR A 72 12.46 13.62 -3.78
C THR A 72 13.17 12.47 -3.07
N GLU A 73 13.72 12.71 -1.88
CA GLU A 73 14.36 11.68 -1.05
C GLU A 73 13.36 10.64 -0.56
N ALA A 74 12.20 11.07 -0.08
CA ALA A 74 11.14 10.16 0.34
C ALA A 74 10.64 9.30 -0.84
N ARG A 75 10.51 9.88 -2.04
CA ARG A 75 10.19 9.13 -3.26
C ARG A 75 11.24 8.07 -3.58
N ALA A 76 12.52 8.40 -3.49
CA ALA A 76 13.60 7.46 -3.75
C ALA A 76 13.56 6.28 -2.77
N SER A 77 13.26 6.52 -1.49
CA SER A 77 13.11 5.47 -0.48
C SER A 77 11.97 4.50 -0.81
N VAL A 78 10.83 5.00 -1.26
CA VAL A 78 9.68 4.18 -1.65
C VAL A 78 9.91 3.48 -2.97
N GLY A 79 10.49 4.18 -3.97
CA GLY A 79 10.69 3.66 -5.32
C GLY A 79 11.66 2.49 -5.41
N GLY A 80 12.56 2.34 -4.41
CA GLY A 80 13.46 1.20 -4.30
C GLY A 80 12.82 -0.06 -3.72
N MET A 81 11.60 0.01 -3.19
CA MET A 81 10.90 -1.11 -2.58
C MET A 81 10.01 -1.82 -3.60
N LYS A 82 10.12 -3.15 -3.65
CA LYS A 82 9.19 -3.97 -4.43
C LYS A 82 7.91 -4.13 -3.64
N VAL A 83 6.83 -3.55 -4.12
CA VAL A 83 5.48 -3.73 -3.57
C VAL A 83 4.87 -4.93 -4.29
N SER A 84 5.01 -6.11 -3.72
CA SER A 84 4.52 -7.35 -4.30
C SER A 84 3.76 -8.15 -3.24
N LYS A 85 3.04 -9.20 -3.67
CA LYS A 85 2.28 -10.06 -2.75
C LYS A 85 3.14 -10.70 -1.65
N GLU A 86 4.44 -10.89 -1.89
CA GLU A 86 5.39 -11.43 -0.91
C GLU A 86 5.55 -10.48 0.29
N LEU A 87 5.34 -9.17 0.09
CA LEU A 87 5.41 -8.17 1.16
C LEU A 87 4.37 -8.42 2.26
N ILE A 88 3.19 -8.97 1.91
CA ILE A 88 2.13 -9.28 2.86
C ILE A 88 2.60 -10.34 3.87
N ASN A 89 3.46 -11.25 3.43
CA ASN A 89 3.93 -12.39 4.23
C ASN A 89 5.22 -12.09 5.00
N ASP A 90 5.81 -10.89 4.83
CA ASP A 90 7.01 -10.45 5.55
C ASP A 90 6.71 -9.25 6.46
N PRO A 91 6.50 -9.47 7.78
CA PRO A 91 6.20 -8.39 8.71
C PRO A 91 7.29 -7.32 8.80
N GLN A 92 8.56 -7.68 8.62
CA GLN A 92 9.68 -6.73 8.69
C GLN A 92 9.73 -5.85 7.42
N ALA A 93 9.56 -6.46 6.26
CA ALA A 93 9.47 -5.73 5.00
C ALA A 93 8.24 -4.82 4.97
N MET A 94 7.09 -5.30 5.47
CA MET A 94 5.87 -4.52 5.61
C MET A 94 6.08 -3.30 6.54
N ALA A 95 6.73 -3.48 7.69
CA ALA A 95 7.01 -2.38 8.61
C ALA A 95 7.90 -1.30 7.95
N LYS A 96 8.95 -1.70 7.22
CA LYS A 96 9.82 -0.78 6.47
C LYS A 96 9.04 -0.05 5.38
N PHE A 97 8.17 -0.74 4.66
CA PHE A 97 7.31 -0.14 3.65
C PHE A 97 6.36 0.90 4.26
N GLN A 98 5.69 0.58 5.36
CA GLN A 98 4.81 1.51 6.08
C GLN A 98 5.57 2.73 6.58
N GLN A 99 6.79 2.56 7.10
CA GLN A 99 7.65 3.66 7.53
C GLN A 99 8.00 4.58 6.36
N ALA A 100 8.41 4.04 5.22
CA ALA A 100 8.73 4.82 4.03
C ALA A 100 7.50 5.57 3.49
N GLN A 101 6.32 4.94 3.48
CA GLN A 101 5.06 5.59 3.12
C GLN A 101 4.68 6.71 4.09
N GLY A 102 4.96 6.54 5.38
CA GLY A 102 4.79 7.59 6.40
C GLY A 102 5.69 8.80 6.13
N GLN A 103 6.95 8.58 5.81
CA GLN A 103 7.90 9.64 5.43
C GLN A 103 7.44 10.39 4.18
N MET A 104 6.98 9.66 3.15
CA MET A 104 6.42 10.23 1.94
C MET A 104 5.19 11.10 2.25
N SER A 105 4.26 10.60 3.05
CA SER A 105 3.07 11.35 3.44
C SER A 105 3.43 12.62 4.22
N GLY A 106 4.42 12.56 5.10
CA GLY A 106 4.94 13.73 5.83
C GLY A 106 5.59 14.76 4.90
N ALA A 107 6.36 14.32 3.92
CA ALA A 107 6.98 15.21 2.93
C ALA A 107 5.93 15.89 2.04
N LEU A 108 4.94 15.15 1.56
CA LEU A 108 3.83 15.70 0.78
C LEU A 108 2.97 16.68 1.59
N SER A 109 2.72 16.39 2.87
CA SER A 109 1.99 17.34 3.74
C SER A 109 2.73 18.68 3.88
N ARG A 110 4.06 18.67 3.98
CA ARG A 110 4.85 19.91 3.97
C ARG A 110 4.74 20.64 2.64
N LEU A 111 4.75 19.91 1.52
CA LEU A 111 4.55 20.49 0.19
C LEU A 111 3.19 21.17 0.06
N MET A 112 2.13 20.57 0.63
CA MET A 112 0.80 21.20 0.65
C MET A 112 0.78 22.51 1.45
N VAL A 113 1.52 22.58 2.56
CA VAL A 113 1.68 23.83 3.32
C VAL A 113 2.41 24.90 2.49
N VAL A 114 3.39 24.50 1.69
CA VAL A 114 4.05 25.40 0.73
C VAL A 114 3.04 25.91 -0.29
N ALA A 115 2.23 25.04 -0.88
CA ALA A 115 1.22 25.43 -1.87
C ALA A 115 0.24 26.48 -1.34
N GLU A 116 -0.10 26.45 -0.05
CA GLU A 116 -0.96 27.48 0.56
C GLU A 116 -0.31 28.89 0.57
N LYS A 117 1.03 28.96 0.56
CA LYS A 117 1.76 30.24 0.50
C LYS A 117 1.87 30.81 -0.92
N TYR A 118 1.59 30.00 -1.93
CA TYR A 118 1.72 30.34 -3.35
C TYR A 118 0.37 30.16 -4.06
N PRO A 119 -0.52 31.19 -4.06
CA PRO A 119 -1.87 31.08 -4.63
C PRO A 119 -1.90 30.67 -6.10
N ASP A 120 -0.92 31.12 -6.89
CA ASP A 120 -0.80 30.77 -8.30
C ASP A 120 -0.46 29.29 -8.53
N LEU A 121 0.34 28.70 -7.62
CA LEU A 121 0.59 27.27 -7.61
C LEU A 121 -0.67 26.49 -7.26
N LYS A 122 -1.39 26.92 -6.24
CA LYS A 122 -2.64 26.28 -5.80
C LYS A 122 -3.71 26.31 -6.87
N ALA A 123 -3.74 27.35 -7.71
CA ALA A 123 -4.67 27.50 -8.82
C ALA A 123 -4.25 26.73 -10.11
N ASN A 124 -3.03 26.16 -10.13
CA ASN A 124 -2.55 25.44 -11.30
C ASN A 124 -3.27 24.08 -11.44
N GLN A 125 -3.82 23.81 -12.63
CA GLN A 125 -4.58 22.57 -12.91
C GLN A 125 -3.72 21.31 -12.67
N ASN A 126 -2.45 21.32 -13.05
CA ASN A 126 -1.55 20.18 -12.87
C ASN A 126 -1.16 19.92 -11.40
N PHE A 127 -1.53 20.83 -10.50
CA PHE A 127 -1.35 20.65 -9.06
C PHE A 127 -2.61 20.08 -8.40
N LEU A 128 -3.78 20.32 -9.01
CA LEU A 128 -5.08 19.89 -8.49
C LEU A 128 -5.45 18.45 -8.91
N ASP A 129 -4.91 17.96 -10.04
CA ASP A 129 -5.11 16.60 -10.57
C ASP A 129 -4.16 15.58 -9.91
#